data_5f42484e06c0ff0f4205811c4a630b30
#
_entry.id   5f42484e06c0ff0f4205811c4a630b30
#
_cell.length_a   1.000
_cell.length_b   1.000
_cell.length_c   1.000
_cell.angle_alpha   90.00
_cell.angle_beta   90.00
_cell.angle_gamma   90.00
#
_symmetry.space_group_name_H-M   'P 1'
#
loop_
_entity.id
_entity.type
_entity.pdbx_description
1 polymer ?
#
loop_
_entity_poly.entity_id
_entity_poly.type
_entity_poly.pdbx_seq_one_letter_code
_entity_poly.pdbx_strand_id
1 'polypeptide(L)'
;MSLKNTQLKVFFCDLTYDTIILVSDTIPINIGFIASYAKKILKNEISVKLFKFPKNAIESIKKEKPDLICLSNYSWNSLLSEHISSIAKKVNPDCITAQGGPNFPHDDEQQKIFMRQRSSTDIFIIMEGEITTTNIIKRIIECNKDKKKILSKTIDGAAFIVPSSLNNKNIELMKGIKSERIKNLDDIPSPYLNGMLDHFFDGRLIPFIETNRGCPFKCSFCHTGDDYFQKTHLFSTDRINEEIIYIAKKISNLGVVGLHIADTNFGMYPRDREITKSLLRVYEKYNWPLQVMSTTGKNNKARVIDITSLLGNIFSVNMSAQSMDQDVLKNIKRSNISLDDYYGINKHLKEAGRSTKAELIVPLPGETKETFIKGVNEIIDSGVSMLCIYTLMILNGTEFKNPDYKKKFGYESKYRIVPLNFGEYDGKKIIDYEEVGIKTNHISFKDYLELRAYALFIETIVNGRPFDEFFIFLHFFGVNKTKVIKSIIDNIDKAPKEINDLYNDFINETKN
;
A
#
# COMPACT_ATOMS: atom_id res chain seq x y z
N MET A 1 -27.79 35.80 -23.96
CA MET A 1 -28.01 34.49 -23.30
C MET A 1 -26.77 34.16 -22.51
N SER A 2 -26.79 34.30 -21.19
CA SER A 2 -25.72 33.90 -20.29
C SER A 2 -25.57 32.40 -20.43
N LEU A 3 -24.45 31.92 -21.00
CA LEU A 3 -24.05 30.54 -20.93
C LEU A 3 -23.98 30.17 -19.43
N LYS A 4 -24.94 29.39 -18.95
CA LYS A 4 -24.84 28.75 -17.64
C LYS A 4 -23.54 27.98 -17.67
N ASN A 5 -22.52 28.50 -16.97
CA ASN A 5 -21.23 27.84 -16.80
C ASN A 5 -21.51 26.56 -16.00
N THR A 6 -21.82 25.45 -16.70
CA THR A 6 -22.06 24.16 -16.05
C THR A 6 -20.74 23.67 -15.51
N GLN A 7 -20.66 23.56 -14.18
CA GLN A 7 -19.48 23.00 -13.49
C GLN A 7 -19.05 21.70 -14.15
N LEU A 8 -17.73 21.51 -14.31
CA LEU A 8 -17.16 20.23 -14.73
C LEU A 8 -17.40 19.19 -13.64
N LYS A 9 -18.02 18.07 -13.98
CA LYS A 9 -18.31 16.99 -13.04
C LYS A 9 -17.08 16.07 -12.93
N VAL A 10 -16.44 16.04 -11.76
CA VAL A 10 -15.24 15.25 -11.50
C VAL A 10 -15.52 14.22 -10.42
N PHE A 11 -15.32 12.94 -10.75
CA PHE A 11 -15.42 11.85 -9.81
C PHE A 11 -14.03 11.35 -9.42
N PHE A 12 -13.80 11.16 -8.13
CA PHE A 12 -12.58 10.59 -7.57
C PHE A 12 -12.90 9.25 -6.93
N CYS A 13 -12.17 8.22 -7.29
CA CYS A 13 -12.42 6.85 -6.88
C CYS A 13 -11.15 6.21 -6.33
N ASP A 14 -11.21 5.75 -5.08
CA ASP A 14 -10.22 4.84 -4.49
C ASP A 14 -10.92 3.55 -4.09
N LEU A 15 -11.11 2.68 -5.09
CA LEU A 15 -12.02 1.56 -4.99
C LEU A 15 -11.41 0.36 -4.27
N THR A 16 -12.24 -0.26 -3.42
CA THR A 16 -11.93 -1.53 -2.74
C THR A 16 -12.83 -2.65 -3.24
N TYR A 17 -12.32 -3.89 -3.21
CA TYR A 17 -13.19 -5.07 -3.34
C TYR A 17 -13.98 -5.25 -2.05
N ASP A 18 -15.24 -5.62 -2.18
CA ASP A 18 -16.23 -5.74 -1.10
C ASP A 18 -17.06 -7.03 -1.18
N THR A 19 -16.53 -8.06 -1.88
CA THR A 19 -17.26 -9.33 -2.14
C THR A 19 -17.37 -10.20 -0.89
N ILE A 20 -16.28 -10.37 -0.14
CA ILE A 20 -16.22 -11.21 1.08
C ILE A 20 -16.03 -10.32 2.30
N ILE A 21 -15.00 -9.49 2.27
CA ILE A 21 -14.67 -8.48 3.26
C ILE A 21 -14.25 -7.20 2.54
N LEU A 22 -14.14 -6.09 3.24
CA LEU A 22 -13.49 -4.89 2.69
C LEU A 22 -11.99 -5.13 2.66
N VAL A 23 -11.42 -5.25 1.46
CA VAL A 23 -9.98 -5.54 1.30
C VAL A 23 -9.12 -4.34 1.68
N SER A 24 -9.56 -3.12 1.28
CA SER A 24 -8.99 -1.85 1.74
C SER A 24 -10.09 -1.11 2.49
N ASP A 25 -10.07 -1.24 3.80
CA ASP A 25 -11.10 -0.78 4.74
C ASP A 25 -10.86 0.61 5.31
N THR A 26 -9.94 1.38 4.74
CA THR A 26 -9.61 2.73 5.20
C THR A 26 -10.38 3.81 4.45
N ILE A 27 -10.67 4.93 5.14
CA ILE A 27 -11.19 6.15 4.51
C ILE A 27 -10.19 6.65 3.47
N PRO A 28 -10.63 6.95 2.23
CA PRO A 28 -9.75 7.23 1.09
C PRO A 28 -9.17 8.65 1.13
N ILE A 29 -8.23 8.89 2.05
CA ILE A 29 -7.63 10.21 2.25
C ILE A 29 -6.85 10.70 1.02
N ASN A 30 -6.25 9.80 0.25
CA ASN A 30 -5.48 10.08 -0.96
C ASN A 30 -6.31 10.88 -1.99
N ILE A 31 -7.48 10.37 -2.36
CA ILE A 31 -8.38 11.10 -3.27
C ILE A 31 -9.00 12.32 -2.61
N GLY A 32 -9.14 12.31 -1.29
CA GLY A 32 -9.56 13.46 -0.49
C GLY A 32 -8.60 14.64 -0.64
N PHE A 33 -7.30 14.42 -0.52
CA PHE A 33 -6.28 15.45 -0.71
C PHE A 33 -6.29 16.02 -2.13
N ILE A 34 -6.32 15.16 -3.15
CA ILE A 34 -6.34 15.57 -4.56
C ILE A 34 -7.58 16.41 -4.84
N ALA A 35 -8.74 15.95 -4.40
CA ALA A 35 -10.02 16.64 -4.60
C ALA A 35 -10.06 17.99 -3.86
N SER A 36 -9.58 18.04 -2.60
CA SER A 36 -9.51 19.26 -1.80
C SER A 36 -8.58 20.30 -2.42
N TYR A 37 -7.43 19.87 -2.94
CA TYR A 37 -6.48 20.75 -3.62
C TYR A 37 -7.08 21.30 -4.93
N ALA A 38 -7.65 20.44 -5.78
CA ALA A 38 -8.31 20.85 -7.01
C ALA A 38 -9.46 21.83 -6.73
N LYS A 39 -10.26 21.58 -5.69
CA LYS A 39 -11.37 22.47 -5.30
C LYS A 39 -10.89 23.82 -4.77
N LYS A 40 -9.76 23.87 -4.03
CA LYS A 40 -9.10 25.11 -3.60
C LYS A 40 -8.72 25.99 -4.81
N ILE A 41 -8.15 25.39 -5.84
CA ILE A 41 -7.64 26.12 -7.01
C ILE A 41 -8.75 26.52 -7.98
N LEU A 42 -9.68 25.59 -8.27
CA LEU A 42 -10.69 25.73 -9.33
C LEU A 42 -12.06 26.18 -8.81
N LYS A 43 -12.23 26.22 -7.49
CA LYS A 43 -13.44 26.74 -6.83
C LYS A 43 -14.76 26.23 -7.46
N ASN A 44 -15.52 27.12 -8.04
CA ASN A 44 -16.86 26.87 -8.61
C ASN A 44 -16.81 26.30 -10.04
N GLU A 45 -15.64 26.13 -10.65
CA GLU A 45 -15.51 25.56 -11.99
C GLU A 45 -15.77 24.05 -12.00
N ILE A 46 -15.63 23.38 -10.85
CA ILE A 46 -15.79 21.93 -10.71
C ILE A 46 -16.83 21.56 -9.63
N SER A 47 -17.55 20.48 -9.88
CA SER A 47 -18.28 19.72 -8.87
C SER A 47 -17.58 18.39 -8.64
N VAL A 48 -17.45 17.97 -7.37
CA VAL A 48 -16.62 16.83 -6.97
C VAL A 48 -17.44 15.81 -6.22
N LYS A 49 -17.23 14.51 -6.52
CA LYS A 49 -17.72 13.37 -5.73
C LYS A 49 -16.61 12.35 -5.51
N LEU A 50 -16.58 11.75 -4.33
CA LEU A 50 -15.61 10.75 -3.93
C LEU A 50 -16.29 9.40 -3.71
N PHE A 51 -15.61 8.30 -4.11
CA PHE A 51 -16.15 6.95 -4.02
C PHE A 51 -15.08 5.97 -3.48
N LYS A 52 -15.51 5.09 -2.57
CA LYS A 52 -14.75 3.96 -2.06
C LYS A 52 -15.33 2.63 -2.54
N PHE A 53 -16.65 2.56 -2.70
CA PHE A 53 -17.36 1.34 -3.05
C PHE A 53 -17.70 1.33 -4.54
N PRO A 54 -17.34 0.25 -5.29
CA PRO A 54 -17.55 0.16 -6.74
C PRO A 54 -19.01 0.32 -7.15
N LYS A 55 -19.94 -0.27 -6.40
CA LYS A 55 -21.37 -0.20 -6.69
C LYS A 55 -21.87 1.26 -6.69
N ASN A 56 -21.49 2.04 -5.66
CA ASN A 56 -21.89 3.44 -5.55
C ASN A 56 -21.30 4.28 -6.68
N ALA A 57 -20.04 3.99 -7.07
CA ALA A 57 -19.39 4.65 -8.21
C ALA A 57 -20.14 4.36 -9.52
N ILE A 58 -20.46 3.09 -9.79
CA ILE A 58 -21.16 2.65 -11.01
C ILE A 58 -22.55 3.31 -11.11
N GLU A 59 -23.33 3.28 -10.04
CA GLU A 59 -24.67 3.91 -10.00
C GLU A 59 -24.59 5.41 -10.29
N SER A 60 -23.62 6.11 -9.67
CA SER A 60 -23.42 7.54 -9.88
C SER A 60 -22.91 7.85 -11.30
N ILE A 61 -22.00 7.03 -11.86
CA ILE A 61 -21.51 7.18 -13.23
C ILE A 61 -22.70 7.08 -14.22
N LYS A 62 -23.55 6.07 -14.07
CA LYS A 62 -24.71 5.85 -14.94
C LYS A 62 -25.71 7.00 -14.85
N LYS A 63 -25.95 7.51 -13.63
CA LYS A 63 -26.94 8.58 -13.39
C LYS A 63 -26.43 9.96 -13.82
N GLU A 64 -25.19 10.31 -13.50
CA GLU A 64 -24.69 11.67 -13.56
C GLU A 64 -23.77 11.96 -14.74
N LYS A 65 -23.23 10.90 -15.37
CA LYS A 65 -22.37 10.99 -16.56
C LYS A 65 -21.21 12.00 -16.35
N PRO A 66 -20.22 11.68 -15.52
CA PRO A 66 -19.11 12.60 -15.21
C PRO A 66 -18.34 13.00 -16.47
N ASP A 67 -17.73 14.19 -16.43
CA ASP A 67 -16.84 14.69 -17.48
C ASP A 67 -15.42 14.13 -17.31
N LEU A 68 -15.01 13.93 -16.04
CA LEU A 68 -13.73 13.35 -15.67
C LEU A 68 -13.93 12.34 -14.54
N ILE A 69 -13.29 11.19 -14.66
CA ILE A 69 -13.15 10.24 -13.56
C ILE A 69 -11.67 9.98 -13.28
N CYS A 70 -11.25 10.17 -12.03
CA CYS A 70 -9.90 9.90 -11.54
C CYS A 70 -9.94 8.69 -10.62
N LEU A 71 -9.13 7.66 -10.91
CA LEU A 71 -9.11 6.42 -10.13
C LEU A 71 -7.72 6.16 -9.57
N SER A 72 -7.66 5.65 -8.35
CA SER A 72 -6.42 5.11 -7.79
C SER A 72 -6.00 3.86 -8.54
N ASN A 73 -4.69 3.67 -8.71
CA ASN A 73 -4.12 2.53 -9.39
C ASN A 73 -3.01 1.91 -8.53
N TYR A 74 -3.41 0.91 -7.77
CA TYR A 74 -2.53 0.01 -7.02
C TYR A 74 -2.52 -1.37 -7.66
N SER A 75 -1.58 -2.23 -7.32
CA SER A 75 -1.56 -3.62 -7.80
C SER A 75 -2.85 -4.38 -7.45
N TRP A 76 -3.46 -4.05 -6.32
CA TRP A 76 -4.65 -4.72 -5.79
C TRP A 76 -6.00 -4.17 -6.29
N ASN A 77 -6.04 -3.12 -7.13
CA ASN A 77 -7.29 -2.58 -7.70
C ASN A 77 -7.15 -2.10 -9.14
N SER A 78 -6.10 -2.49 -9.82
CA SER A 78 -5.75 -1.99 -11.16
C SER A 78 -6.77 -2.38 -12.22
N LEU A 79 -7.21 -3.64 -12.22
CA LEU A 79 -8.21 -4.15 -13.17
C LEU A 79 -9.61 -3.67 -12.80
N LEU A 80 -9.91 -3.53 -11.50
CA LEU A 80 -11.15 -2.91 -11.05
C LEU A 80 -11.25 -1.46 -11.55
N SER A 81 -10.20 -0.67 -11.40
CA SER A 81 -10.16 0.72 -11.88
C SER A 81 -10.29 0.81 -13.40
N GLU A 82 -9.66 -0.09 -14.16
CA GLU A 82 -9.83 -0.18 -15.61
C GLU A 82 -11.27 -0.54 -16.00
N HIS A 83 -11.90 -1.46 -15.28
CA HIS A 83 -13.30 -1.82 -15.53
C HIS A 83 -14.24 -0.65 -15.28
N ILE A 84 -14.06 0.10 -14.19
CA ILE A 84 -14.87 1.29 -13.92
C ILE A 84 -14.63 2.38 -14.99
N SER A 85 -13.38 2.56 -15.44
CA SER A 85 -13.07 3.43 -16.60
C SER A 85 -13.86 2.99 -17.84
N SER A 86 -13.96 1.69 -18.11
CA SER A 86 -14.72 1.16 -19.25
C SER A 86 -16.22 1.44 -19.13
N ILE A 87 -16.80 1.36 -17.93
CA ILE A 87 -18.20 1.72 -17.69
C ILE A 87 -18.42 3.21 -17.94
N ALA A 88 -17.53 4.08 -17.43
CA ALA A 88 -17.62 5.52 -17.67
C ALA A 88 -17.61 5.84 -19.16
N LYS A 89 -16.73 5.20 -19.95
CA LYS A 89 -16.67 5.35 -21.42
C LYS A 89 -17.93 4.85 -22.14
N LYS A 90 -18.53 3.75 -21.69
CA LYS A 90 -19.79 3.25 -22.26
C LYS A 90 -20.95 4.19 -22.01
N VAL A 91 -21.00 4.81 -20.84
CA VAL A 91 -22.07 5.73 -20.43
C VAL A 91 -21.89 7.12 -21.03
N ASN A 92 -20.65 7.60 -21.12
CA ASN A 92 -20.26 8.87 -21.70
C ASN A 92 -18.95 8.72 -22.47
N PRO A 93 -18.96 8.51 -23.81
CA PRO A 93 -17.75 8.35 -24.63
C PRO A 93 -16.76 9.52 -24.53
N ASP A 94 -17.25 10.72 -24.24
CA ASP A 94 -16.43 11.95 -24.10
C ASP A 94 -15.84 12.10 -22.69
N CYS A 95 -16.24 11.26 -21.73
CA CYS A 95 -15.65 11.26 -20.39
C CYS A 95 -14.15 11.01 -20.48
N ILE A 96 -13.36 11.89 -19.89
CA ILE A 96 -11.92 11.66 -19.69
C ILE A 96 -11.74 10.73 -18.49
N THR A 97 -10.88 9.73 -18.65
CA THR A 97 -10.53 8.79 -17.58
C THR A 97 -9.06 8.94 -17.25
N ALA A 98 -8.75 9.15 -15.97
CA ALA A 98 -7.38 9.28 -15.48
C ALA A 98 -7.11 8.26 -14.35
N GLN A 99 -5.94 7.66 -14.34
CA GLN A 99 -5.50 6.80 -13.25
C GLN A 99 -4.19 7.31 -12.66
N GLY A 100 -4.02 7.18 -11.35
CA GLY A 100 -2.80 7.58 -10.63
C GLY A 100 -2.53 6.67 -9.45
N GLY A 101 -1.28 6.59 -9.08
CA GLY A 101 -0.82 5.73 -7.98
C GLY A 101 0.45 4.96 -8.32
N PRO A 102 0.97 4.18 -7.36
CA PRO A 102 2.29 3.57 -7.47
C PRO A 102 2.41 2.44 -8.50
N ASN A 103 1.30 1.93 -9.04
CA ASN A 103 1.31 0.80 -9.97
C ASN A 103 1.57 1.22 -11.44
N PHE A 104 2.09 2.42 -11.68
CA PHE A 104 2.46 2.86 -13.02
C PHE A 104 3.96 2.68 -13.24
N PRO A 105 4.41 2.00 -14.32
CA PRO A 105 5.82 1.76 -14.60
C PRO A 105 6.62 3.05 -14.77
N HIS A 106 7.94 3.00 -14.49
CA HIS A 106 8.85 4.13 -14.68
C HIS A 106 9.50 4.15 -16.06
N ASP A 107 9.68 3.00 -16.69
CA ASP A 107 10.27 2.84 -18.02
C ASP A 107 9.25 3.11 -19.13
N ASP A 108 9.63 3.87 -20.16
CA ASP A 108 8.73 4.33 -21.21
C ASP A 108 8.14 3.17 -22.05
N GLU A 109 8.93 2.14 -22.35
CA GLU A 109 8.41 0.98 -23.10
C GLU A 109 7.42 0.17 -22.25
N GLN A 110 7.72 -0.01 -20.98
CA GLN A 110 6.78 -0.63 -20.06
C GLN A 110 5.52 0.22 -19.84
N GLN A 111 5.63 1.55 -19.82
CA GLN A 111 4.49 2.46 -19.79
C GLN A 111 3.58 2.25 -21.03
N LYS A 112 4.14 2.17 -22.23
CA LYS A 112 3.38 1.91 -23.46
C LYS A 112 2.62 0.58 -23.38
N ILE A 113 3.28 -0.49 -22.93
CA ILE A 113 2.67 -1.82 -22.75
C ILE A 113 1.54 -1.74 -21.72
N PHE A 114 1.78 -1.10 -20.58
CA PHE A 114 0.82 -0.95 -19.50
C PHE A 114 -0.44 -0.20 -19.94
N MET A 115 -0.28 0.89 -20.66
CA MET A 115 -1.38 1.70 -21.19
C MET A 115 -2.19 0.96 -22.26
N ARG A 116 -1.52 0.20 -23.15
CA ARG A 116 -2.23 -0.62 -24.17
C ARG A 116 -3.16 -1.65 -23.54
N GLN A 117 -2.75 -2.23 -22.41
CA GLN A 117 -3.57 -3.20 -21.68
C GLN A 117 -4.74 -2.54 -20.93
N ARG A 118 -4.73 -1.19 -20.84
CA ARG A 118 -5.72 -0.38 -20.13
C ARG A 118 -6.34 0.67 -21.03
N SER A 119 -6.91 0.20 -22.14
CA SER A 119 -7.43 1.02 -23.23
C SER A 119 -8.60 1.93 -22.84
N SER A 120 -9.26 1.68 -21.72
CA SER A 120 -10.32 2.54 -21.20
C SER A 120 -9.80 3.71 -20.37
N THR A 121 -8.49 3.76 -20.10
CA THR A 121 -7.85 4.86 -19.37
C THR A 121 -7.13 5.78 -20.34
N ASP A 122 -7.51 7.05 -20.36
CA ASP A 122 -6.93 8.04 -21.29
C ASP A 122 -5.59 8.58 -20.81
N ILE A 123 -5.47 8.85 -19.50
CA ILE A 123 -4.33 9.58 -18.91
C ILE A 123 -3.83 8.84 -17.66
N PHE A 124 -2.51 8.73 -17.53
CA PHE A 124 -1.87 8.24 -16.32
C PHE A 124 -1.12 9.36 -15.61
N ILE A 125 -1.37 9.51 -14.32
CA ILE A 125 -0.75 10.48 -13.43
C ILE A 125 0.57 9.91 -12.91
N ILE A 126 1.64 10.67 -13.05
CA ILE A 126 2.98 10.30 -12.62
C ILE A 126 3.24 10.92 -11.24
N MET A 127 3.57 10.10 -10.24
CA MET A 127 3.87 10.50 -8.87
C MET A 127 2.68 11.13 -8.12
N GLU A 128 2.87 12.26 -7.39
CA GLU A 128 1.84 12.91 -6.59
C GLU A 128 0.74 13.55 -7.46
N GLY A 129 -0.51 13.40 -7.05
CA GLY A 129 -1.66 13.67 -7.90
C GLY A 129 -2.25 15.08 -7.84
N GLU A 130 -1.98 15.87 -6.81
CA GLU A 130 -2.67 17.13 -6.53
C GLU A 130 -2.50 18.17 -7.67
N ILE A 131 -1.25 18.46 -8.03
CA ILE A 131 -0.93 19.42 -9.09
C ILE A 131 -1.34 18.84 -10.45
N THR A 132 -0.96 17.60 -10.73
CA THR A 132 -1.20 16.96 -12.02
C THR A 132 -2.69 16.85 -12.33
N THR A 133 -3.52 16.40 -11.37
CA THR A 133 -4.96 16.32 -11.58
C THR A 133 -5.58 17.70 -11.81
N THR A 134 -5.09 18.71 -11.11
CA THR A 134 -5.52 20.10 -11.32
C THR A 134 -5.17 20.58 -12.72
N ASN A 135 -3.98 20.23 -13.25
CA ASN A 135 -3.57 20.56 -14.62
C ASN A 135 -4.43 19.83 -15.65
N ILE A 136 -4.78 18.55 -15.43
CA ILE A 136 -5.71 17.80 -16.29
C ILE A 136 -7.07 18.51 -16.35
N ILE A 137 -7.63 18.91 -15.19
CA ILE A 137 -8.92 19.58 -15.11
C ILE A 137 -8.89 20.93 -15.85
N LYS A 138 -7.84 21.74 -15.64
CA LYS A 138 -7.65 23.00 -16.37
C LYS A 138 -7.63 22.77 -17.89
N ARG A 139 -6.88 21.77 -18.35
CA ARG A 139 -6.83 21.41 -19.76
C ARG A 139 -8.19 21.02 -20.33
N ILE A 140 -9.00 20.26 -19.57
CA ILE A 140 -10.35 19.87 -19.99
C ILE A 140 -11.24 21.13 -20.15
N ILE A 141 -11.16 22.08 -19.22
CA ILE A 141 -11.91 23.34 -19.27
C ILE A 141 -11.46 24.21 -20.46
N GLU A 142 -10.15 24.43 -20.63
CA GLU A 142 -9.55 25.20 -21.72
C GLU A 142 -9.91 24.65 -23.10
N CYS A 143 -10.00 23.34 -23.23
CA CYS A 143 -10.34 22.65 -24.46
C CYS A 143 -11.86 22.46 -24.67
N ASN A 144 -12.72 23.02 -23.80
CA ASN A 144 -14.18 22.83 -23.85
C ASN A 144 -14.58 21.35 -23.95
N LYS A 145 -13.91 20.47 -23.20
CA LYS A 145 -14.11 19.01 -23.16
C LYS A 145 -13.81 18.28 -24.48
N ASP A 146 -13.19 18.93 -25.46
CA ASP A 146 -12.78 18.29 -26.71
C ASP A 146 -11.59 17.35 -26.45
N LYS A 147 -11.87 16.07 -26.41
CA LYS A 147 -10.88 15.02 -26.11
C LYS A 147 -9.67 15.05 -27.05
N LYS A 148 -9.87 15.33 -28.33
CA LYS A 148 -8.78 15.40 -29.30
C LYS A 148 -7.84 16.57 -28.97
N LYS A 149 -8.37 17.72 -28.58
CA LYS A 149 -7.58 18.88 -28.16
C LYS A 149 -6.90 18.64 -26.82
N ILE A 150 -7.57 17.98 -25.88
CA ILE A 150 -7.01 17.63 -24.56
C ILE A 150 -5.75 16.80 -24.73
N LEU A 151 -5.80 15.74 -25.55
CA LEU A 151 -4.74 14.79 -25.79
C LEU A 151 -3.79 15.15 -26.97
N SER A 152 -3.80 16.42 -27.43
CA SER A 152 -2.93 16.89 -28.51
C SER A 152 -1.62 17.54 -28.04
N LYS A 153 -1.49 17.83 -26.75
CA LYS A 153 -0.29 18.47 -26.14
C LYS A 153 -0.01 17.85 -24.78
N THR A 154 1.24 17.83 -24.38
CA THR A 154 1.68 17.35 -23.07
C THR A 154 0.93 18.03 -21.92
N ILE A 155 0.73 17.30 -20.84
CA ILE A 155 0.19 17.79 -19.56
C ILE A 155 1.23 17.48 -18.50
N ASP A 156 1.70 18.47 -17.77
CA ASP A 156 2.74 18.27 -16.76
C ASP A 156 2.27 17.31 -15.66
N GLY A 157 3.12 16.35 -15.34
CA GLY A 157 2.85 15.26 -14.41
C GLY A 157 2.07 14.08 -15.01
N ALA A 158 1.66 14.13 -16.28
CA ALA A 158 0.84 13.10 -16.91
C ALA A 158 1.52 12.43 -18.11
N ALA A 159 1.10 11.20 -18.38
CA ALA A 159 1.47 10.43 -19.55
C ALA A 159 0.22 9.86 -20.24
N PHE A 160 0.22 9.80 -21.56
CA PHE A 160 -0.84 9.18 -22.36
C PHE A 160 -0.33 8.78 -23.75
N ILE A 161 -1.03 7.82 -24.36
CA ILE A 161 -0.78 7.45 -25.75
C ILE A 161 -1.52 8.41 -26.65
N VAL A 162 -0.81 8.94 -27.67
CA VAL A 162 -1.45 9.79 -28.70
C VAL A 162 -2.51 8.97 -29.43
N PRO A 163 -3.79 9.39 -29.44
CA PRO A 163 -4.89 8.57 -29.97
C PRO A 163 -4.70 8.12 -31.42
N SER A 164 -4.10 8.96 -32.26
CA SER A 164 -3.80 8.63 -33.67
C SER A 164 -2.75 7.54 -33.84
N SER A 165 -1.94 7.26 -32.81
CA SER A 165 -0.88 6.25 -32.85
C SER A 165 -1.30 4.88 -32.32
N LEU A 166 -2.47 4.75 -31.70
CA LEU A 166 -2.94 3.52 -31.04
C LEU A 166 -2.94 2.29 -31.96
N ASN A 167 -3.23 2.48 -33.24
CA ASN A 167 -3.28 1.40 -34.23
C ASN A 167 -1.96 1.24 -35.00
N ASN A 168 -0.95 2.04 -34.71
CA ASN A 168 0.34 1.98 -35.37
C ASN A 168 1.25 0.92 -34.74
N LYS A 169 2.20 0.40 -35.53
CA LYS A 169 3.28 -0.46 -35.00
C LYS A 169 4.10 0.30 -33.92
N ASN A 170 4.35 1.59 -34.18
CA ASN A 170 5.05 2.47 -33.23
C ASN A 170 4.04 3.36 -32.53
N ILE A 171 3.82 3.09 -31.25
CA ILE A 171 2.96 3.89 -30.39
C ILE A 171 3.72 5.12 -29.92
N GLU A 172 3.10 6.27 -30.07
CA GLU A 172 3.63 7.53 -29.59
C GLU A 172 3.17 7.79 -28.15
N LEU A 173 4.14 7.78 -27.21
CA LEU A 173 3.92 8.16 -25.82
C LEU A 173 4.14 9.66 -25.66
N MET A 174 3.09 10.36 -25.23
CA MET A 174 3.18 11.77 -24.86
C MET A 174 3.30 11.88 -23.34
N LYS A 175 4.33 12.58 -22.87
CA LYS A 175 4.68 12.69 -21.46
C LYS A 175 5.05 14.12 -21.12
N GLY A 176 4.37 14.69 -20.13
CA GLY A 176 4.70 16.01 -19.58
C GLY A 176 5.90 15.97 -18.62
N ILE A 177 6.38 17.12 -18.23
CA ILE A 177 7.43 17.25 -17.20
C ILE A 177 6.86 16.74 -15.88
N LYS A 178 7.66 15.99 -15.11
CA LYS A 178 7.29 15.48 -13.79
C LYS A 178 6.93 16.67 -12.89
N SER A 179 5.74 16.67 -12.29
CA SER A 179 5.31 17.73 -11.38
C SER A 179 6.22 17.82 -10.15
N GLU A 180 6.50 19.05 -9.73
CA GLU A 180 7.20 19.26 -8.45
C GLU A 180 6.33 18.83 -7.28
N ARG A 181 6.99 18.40 -6.19
CA ARG A 181 6.30 18.08 -4.94
C ARG A 181 5.88 19.34 -4.21
N ILE A 182 4.70 19.32 -3.61
CA ILE A 182 4.24 20.36 -2.70
C ILE A 182 5.11 20.34 -1.44
N LYS A 183 5.88 21.41 -1.24
CA LYS A 183 6.86 21.48 -0.13
C LYS A 183 6.22 21.77 1.22
N ASN A 184 5.27 22.69 1.24
CA ASN A 184 4.43 22.94 2.41
C ASN A 184 3.13 22.14 2.26
N LEU A 185 3.01 21.01 2.98
CA LEU A 185 1.84 20.14 2.84
C LEU A 185 0.54 20.80 3.33
N ASP A 186 0.61 21.83 4.18
CA ASP A 186 -0.56 22.59 4.62
C ASP A 186 -1.21 23.40 3.48
N ASP A 187 -0.51 23.57 2.34
CA ASP A 187 -1.12 24.15 1.14
C ASP A 187 -2.21 23.24 0.54
N ILE A 188 -2.21 21.96 0.86
CA ILE A 188 -3.28 21.01 0.56
C ILE A 188 -4.33 21.12 1.65
N PRO A 189 -5.57 21.59 1.39
CA PRO A 189 -6.60 21.66 2.42
C PRO A 189 -6.93 20.28 3.00
N SER A 190 -7.19 20.23 4.30
CA SER A 190 -7.60 18.99 4.95
C SER A 190 -8.96 18.51 4.43
N PRO A 191 -9.05 17.30 3.88
CA PRO A 191 -10.32 16.75 3.42
C PRO A 191 -11.22 16.32 4.58
N TYR A 192 -10.70 16.18 5.80
CA TYR A 192 -11.49 16.00 7.01
C TYR A 192 -12.10 17.33 7.46
N LEU A 193 -11.26 18.35 7.68
CA LEU A 193 -11.71 19.62 8.26
C LEU A 193 -12.66 20.41 7.32
N ASN A 194 -12.57 20.18 6.01
CA ASN A 194 -13.51 20.78 5.04
C ASN A 194 -14.76 19.93 4.80
N GLY A 195 -14.91 18.79 5.48
CA GLY A 195 -16.08 17.90 5.42
C GLY A 195 -16.16 17.04 4.16
N MET A 196 -15.16 17.04 3.29
CA MET A 196 -15.18 16.28 2.02
C MET A 196 -15.26 14.77 2.21
N LEU A 197 -14.72 14.26 3.33
CA LEU A 197 -14.74 12.83 3.69
C LEU A 197 -15.90 12.45 4.63
N ASP A 198 -16.80 13.36 4.97
CA ASP A 198 -17.83 13.12 6.00
C ASP A 198 -18.73 11.91 5.70
N HIS A 199 -19.04 11.69 4.42
CA HIS A 199 -19.91 10.59 4.01
C HIS A 199 -19.26 9.19 4.14
N PHE A 200 -17.96 9.13 4.45
CA PHE A 200 -17.25 7.88 4.72
C PHE A 200 -17.23 7.50 6.21
N PHE A 201 -17.72 8.36 7.11
CA PHE A 201 -17.94 8.00 8.50
C PHE A 201 -19.24 7.18 8.64
N ASP A 202 -19.24 5.98 8.06
CA ASP A 202 -20.40 5.10 7.97
C ASP A 202 -20.31 3.87 8.90
N GLY A 203 -19.30 3.81 9.75
CA GLY A 203 -19.07 2.71 10.69
C GLY A 203 -18.35 1.49 10.07
N ARG A 204 -18.00 1.51 8.78
CA ARG A 204 -17.31 0.42 8.09
C ARG A 204 -15.84 0.70 7.81
N LEU A 205 -15.49 1.97 7.64
CA LEU A 205 -14.16 2.38 7.24
C LEU A 205 -13.37 2.91 8.42
N ILE A 206 -12.11 2.50 8.50
CA ILE A 206 -11.15 2.95 9.51
C ILE A 206 -10.59 4.31 9.07
N PRO A 207 -10.59 5.33 9.93
CA PRO A 207 -9.93 6.59 9.64
C PRO A 207 -8.45 6.40 9.30
N PHE A 208 -7.98 7.16 8.33
CA PHE A 208 -6.62 7.11 7.83
C PHE A 208 -6.06 8.53 7.77
N ILE A 209 -5.00 8.80 8.53
CA ILE A 209 -4.33 10.11 8.54
C ILE A 209 -2.91 9.98 7.97
N GLU A 210 -2.43 11.06 7.38
CA GLU A 210 -1.07 11.19 6.89
C GLU A 210 -0.42 12.38 7.61
N THR A 211 0.68 12.15 8.32
CA THR A 211 1.36 13.25 9.03
C THR A 211 2.55 13.79 8.25
N ASN A 212 3.10 12.98 7.36
CA ASN A 212 4.23 13.36 6.51
C ASN A 212 4.23 12.56 5.19
N ARG A 213 4.88 13.10 4.16
CA ARG A 213 5.11 12.46 2.87
C ARG A 213 6.57 12.32 2.54
N GLY A 214 6.98 11.12 2.20
CA GLY A 214 8.33 10.78 1.80
C GLY A 214 8.99 9.82 2.75
N CYS A 215 10.13 9.29 2.31
CA CYS A 215 10.91 8.33 3.08
C CYS A 215 12.40 8.56 2.76
N PRO A 216 13.27 8.79 3.76
CA PRO A 216 14.70 9.05 3.50
C PRO A 216 15.47 7.79 3.07
N PHE A 217 14.82 6.62 3.06
CA PHE A 217 15.44 5.34 2.72
C PHE A 217 15.20 5.00 1.24
N LYS A 218 16.19 4.29 0.64
CA LYS A 218 16.24 3.93 -0.78
C LYS A 218 15.94 2.45 -1.03
N CYS A 219 15.10 1.82 -0.23
CA CYS A 219 14.82 0.39 -0.37
C CYS A 219 14.34 0.06 -1.80
N SER A 220 15.09 -0.80 -2.51
CA SER A 220 14.88 -1.08 -3.94
C SER A 220 13.57 -1.80 -4.27
N PHE A 221 12.96 -2.47 -3.29
CA PHE A 221 11.65 -3.14 -3.40
C PHE A 221 10.47 -2.20 -3.13
N CYS A 222 10.73 -0.98 -2.63
CA CYS A 222 9.69 -0.07 -2.13
C CYS A 222 9.47 1.10 -3.10
N HIS A 223 8.22 1.41 -3.37
CA HIS A 223 7.86 2.55 -4.23
C HIS A 223 8.41 3.88 -3.68
N THR A 224 8.36 4.10 -2.36
CA THR A 224 8.90 5.31 -1.74
C THR A 224 10.43 5.33 -1.68
N GLY A 225 11.11 4.29 -2.17
CA GLY A 225 12.56 4.25 -2.36
C GLY A 225 13.06 5.07 -3.55
N ASP A 226 12.16 5.53 -4.44
CA ASP A 226 12.48 6.43 -5.55
C ASP A 226 13.01 7.79 -5.04
N ASP A 227 13.97 8.36 -5.76
CA ASP A 227 14.61 9.65 -5.43
C ASP A 227 13.59 10.80 -5.26
N TYR A 228 12.44 10.71 -5.94
CA TYR A 228 11.35 11.67 -5.82
C TYR A 228 10.81 11.77 -4.39
N PHE A 229 10.78 10.66 -3.63
CA PHE A 229 10.21 10.61 -2.28
C PHE A 229 11.23 10.79 -1.15
N GLN A 230 12.53 10.91 -1.42
CA GLN A 230 13.58 10.92 -0.38
C GLN A 230 13.50 12.09 0.59
N LYS A 231 13.05 13.24 0.12
CA LYS A 231 12.82 14.37 1.01
C LYS A 231 11.45 14.25 1.67
N THR A 232 11.44 14.15 2.99
CA THR A 232 10.19 14.13 3.75
C THR A 232 9.66 15.54 3.92
N HIS A 233 8.40 15.74 3.57
CA HIS A 233 7.61 16.95 3.82
C HIS A 233 6.60 16.67 4.92
N LEU A 234 6.27 17.68 5.73
CA LEU A 234 5.46 17.51 6.95
C LEU A 234 4.20 18.38 6.87
N PHE A 235 3.07 17.82 7.31
CA PHE A 235 1.93 18.65 7.70
C PHE A 235 2.21 19.30 9.05
N SER A 236 1.60 20.44 9.36
CA SER A 236 1.77 21.05 10.69
C SER A 236 1.14 20.17 11.79
N THR A 237 1.73 20.23 12.98
CA THR A 237 1.22 19.49 14.15
C THR A 237 -0.17 19.99 14.54
N ASP A 238 -0.43 21.28 14.41
CA ASP A 238 -1.75 21.86 14.72
C ASP A 238 -2.83 21.30 13.83
N ARG A 239 -2.58 21.24 12.51
CA ARG A 239 -3.50 20.62 11.58
C ARG A 239 -3.77 19.15 11.92
N ILE A 240 -2.73 18.37 12.18
CA ILE A 240 -2.90 16.94 12.53
C ILE A 240 -3.71 16.80 13.82
N ASN A 241 -3.48 17.65 14.81
CA ASN A 241 -4.26 17.67 16.05
C ASN A 241 -5.73 17.98 15.79
N GLU A 242 -6.03 18.96 14.94
CA GLU A 242 -7.41 19.31 14.57
C GLU A 242 -8.09 18.15 13.82
N GLU A 243 -7.38 17.49 12.89
CA GLU A 243 -7.89 16.32 12.18
C GLU A 243 -8.21 15.17 13.13
N ILE A 244 -7.31 14.82 14.07
CA ILE A 244 -7.53 13.76 15.06
C ILE A 244 -8.77 14.07 15.92
N ILE A 245 -8.92 15.31 16.39
CA ILE A 245 -10.09 15.74 17.16
C ILE A 245 -11.37 15.68 16.34
N TYR A 246 -11.32 16.12 15.08
CA TYR A 246 -12.46 16.07 14.15
C TYR A 246 -12.93 14.64 13.91
N ILE A 247 -11.99 13.75 13.60
CA ILE A 247 -12.24 12.33 13.37
C ILE A 247 -12.89 11.70 14.62
N ALA A 248 -12.29 11.92 15.80
CA ALA A 248 -12.80 11.35 17.04
C ALA A 248 -14.26 11.75 17.32
N LYS A 249 -14.61 13.00 17.09
CA LYS A 249 -16.00 13.48 17.23
C LYS A 249 -16.98 12.78 16.28
N LYS A 250 -16.52 12.40 15.08
CA LYS A 250 -17.37 11.74 14.08
C LYS A 250 -17.50 10.23 14.32
N ILE A 251 -16.44 9.58 14.81
CA ILE A 251 -16.31 8.11 14.75
C ILE A 251 -16.56 7.42 16.10
N SER A 252 -16.38 8.09 17.23
CA SER A 252 -16.38 7.47 18.56
C SER A 252 -17.65 6.66 18.89
N ASN A 253 -18.78 6.97 18.26
CA ASN A 253 -20.06 6.27 18.46
C ASN A 253 -20.40 5.29 17.34
N LEU A 254 -19.52 5.05 16.38
CA LEU A 254 -19.79 4.21 15.20
C LEU A 254 -19.22 2.79 15.32
N GLY A 255 -18.62 2.43 16.46
CA GLY A 255 -18.06 1.09 16.69
C GLY A 255 -16.71 0.84 15.98
N VAL A 256 -16.14 1.82 15.29
CA VAL A 256 -14.83 1.71 14.66
C VAL A 256 -13.74 1.98 15.67
N VAL A 257 -12.92 0.98 15.97
CA VAL A 257 -11.93 1.02 17.04
C VAL A 257 -10.55 1.55 16.59
N GLY A 258 -10.25 1.46 15.30
CA GLY A 258 -8.93 1.71 14.75
C GLY A 258 -8.70 3.13 14.23
N LEU A 259 -7.42 3.52 14.20
CA LEU A 259 -6.89 4.64 13.43
C LEU A 259 -5.62 4.17 12.72
N HIS A 260 -5.53 4.40 11.42
CA HIS A 260 -4.30 4.18 10.66
C HIS A 260 -3.53 5.48 10.44
N ILE A 261 -2.22 5.42 10.65
CA ILE A 261 -1.28 6.48 10.28
C ILE A 261 -0.49 6.00 9.06
N ALA A 262 -0.60 6.73 7.96
CA ALA A 262 -0.01 6.37 6.66
C ALA A 262 1.52 6.48 6.60
N ASP A 263 2.13 7.09 7.61
CA ASP A 263 3.55 7.38 7.66
C ASP A 263 4.39 6.10 7.54
N THR A 264 5.41 6.13 6.69
CA THR A 264 6.32 5.00 6.48
C THR A 264 7.29 4.77 7.64
N ASN A 265 7.42 5.72 8.58
CA ASN A 265 8.37 5.67 9.68
C ASN A 265 7.87 6.49 10.89
N PHE A 266 6.65 6.23 11.37
CA PHE A 266 6.11 6.90 12.56
C PHE A 266 6.99 6.63 13.78
N GLY A 267 7.25 7.65 14.58
CA GLY A 267 8.17 7.60 15.70
C GLY A 267 9.62 7.97 15.34
N MET A 268 9.93 8.25 14.07
CA MET A 268 11.27 8.66 13.66
C MET A 268 11.53 10.15 13.94
N TYR A 269 10.51 11.00 13.84
CA TYR A 269 10.66 12.45 13.99
C TYR A 269 10.33 12.93 15.41
N PRO A 270 11.02 13.96 15.95
CA PRO A 270 10.75 14.50 17.29
C PRO A 270 9.28 14.91 17.49
N ARG A 271 8.65 15.45 16.44
CA ARG A 271 7.28 15.90 16.45
C ARG A 271 6.25 14.79 16.65
N ASP A 272 6.59 13.54 16.32
CA ASP A 272 5.69 12.40 16.46
C ASP A 272 5.27 12.20 17.93
N ARG A 273 6.10 12.68 18.87
CA ARG A 273 5.74 12.71 20.30
C ARG A 273 4.57 13.66 20.60
N GLU A 274 4.48 14.80 19.93
CA GLU A 274 3.35 15.73 20.12
C GLU A 274 2.07 15.17 19.49
N ILE A 275 2.17 14.53 18.33
CA ILE A 275 1.04 13.80 17.71
C ILE A 275 0.55 12.68 18.64
N THR A 276 1.49 11.94 19.25
CA THR A 276 1.19 10.90 20.24
C THR A 276 0.42 11.45 21.45
N LYS A 277 0.83 12.59 21.98
CA LYS A 277 0.09 13.25 23.08
C LYS A 277 -1.33 13.67 22.67
N SER A 278 -1.51 14.08 21.41
CA SER A 278 -2.86 14.39 20.90
C SER A 278 -3.75 13.16 20.81
N LEU A 279 -3.19 12.04 20.36
CA LEU A 279 -3.90 10.75 20.37
C LEU A 279 -4.33 10.35 21.78
N LEU A 280 -3.46 10.52 22.78
CA LEU A 280 -3.80 10.22 24.17
C LEU A 280 -4.90 11.12 24.73
N ARG A 281 -4.82 12.45 24.48
CA ARG A 281 -5.90 13.37 24.91
C ARG A 281 -7.24 13.01 24.30
N VAL A 282 -7.23 12.59 23.04
CA VAL A 282 -8.45 12.14 22.34
C VAL A 282 -8.94 10.81 22.90
N TYR A 283 -8.03 9.86 23.17
CA TYR A 283 -8.36 8.60 23.82
C TYR A 283 -9.01 8.80 25.19
N GLU A 284 -8.42 9.63 26.04
CA GLU A 284 -8.96 9.95 27.37
C GLU A 284 -10.37 10.58 27.29
N LYS A 285 -10.60 11.42 26.29
CA LYS A 285 -11.88 12.16 26.17
C LYS A 285 -12.97 11.36 25.47
N TYR A 286 -12.65 10.57 24.46
CA TYR A 286 -13.61 9.91 23.58
C TYR A 286 -13.57 8.38 23.64
N ASN A 287 -12.68 7.81 24.47
CA ASN A 287 -12.38 6.37 24.49
C ASN A 287 -12.09 5.82 23.08
N TRP A 288 -11.37 6.61 22.28
CA TRP A 288 -10.98 6.32 20.89
C TRP A 288 -9.67 7.06 20.56
N PRO A 289 -8.78 6.47 19.74
CA PRO A 289 -8.82 5.12 19.15
C PRO A 289 -8.42 4.05 20.18
N LEU A 290 -8.98 2.84 20.03
CA LEU A 290 -8.57 1.68 20.85
C LEU A 290 -7.38 0.94 20.20
N GLN A 291 -7.14 1.19 18.90
CA GLN A 291 -6.01 0.64 18.17
C GLN A 291 -5.44 1.69 17.20
N VAL A 292 -4.15 1.96 17.30
CA VAL A 292 -3.40 2.78 16.35
C VAL A 292 -2.47 1.88 15.56
N MET A 293 -2.55 1.94 14.24
CA MET A 293 -1.73 1.15 13.31
C MET A 293 -0.82 2.07 12.51
N SER A 294 0.47 1.76 12.48
CA SER A 294 1.46 2.47 11.65
C SER A 294 2.71 1.62 11.45
N THR A 295 3.47 1.93 10.41
CA THR A 295 4.84 1.42 10.28
C THR A 295 5.77 2.25 11.15
N THR A 296 6.48 1.60 12.09
CA THR A 296 7.41 2.30 12.98
C THR A 296 8.71 2.66 12.31
N GLY A 297 9.34 3.73 12.82
CA GLY A 297 10.64 4.19 12.35
C GLY A 297 11.73 3.12 12.50
N LYS A 298 12.60 3.02 11.49
CA LYS A 298 13.68 2.02 11.41
C LYS A 298 14.94 2.45 12.17
N ASN A 299 15.00 3.72 12.56
CA ASN A 299 16.12 4.33 13.27
C ASN A 299 15.59 5.03 14.54
N ASN A 300 16.49 5.36 15.49
CA ASN A 300 16.14 5.99 16.77
C ASN A 300 15.31 5.11 17.73
N LYS A 301 15.89 3.97 18.13
CA LYS A 301 15.32 3.04 19.13
C LYS A 301 14.70 3.76 20.33
N ALA A 302 15.43 4.70 20.96
CA ALA A 302 14.97 5.41 22.15
C ALA A 302 13.64 6.17 21.90
N ARG A 303 13.49 6.79 20.72
CA ARG A 303 12.25 7.51 20.38
C ARG A 303 11.09 6.58 20.07
N VAL A 304 11.36 5.48 19.35
CA VAL A 304 10.34 4.45 19.09
C VAL A 304 9.85 3.89 20.42
N ILE A 305 10.74 3.57 21.36
CA ILE A 305 10.39 3.11 22.71
C ILE A 305 9.58 4.17 23.47
N ASP A 306 9.98 5.44 23.44
CA ASP A 306 9.24 6.53 24.13
C ASP A 306 7.79 6.63 23.60
N ILE A 307 7.62 6.69 22.29
CA ILE A 307 6.29 6.80 21.66
C ILE A 307 5.43 5.58 21.94
N THR A 308 6.00 4.39 21.78
CA THR A 308 5.28 3.14 22.06
C THR A 308 4.93 3.02 23.53
N SER A 309 5.80 3.49 24.42
CA SER A 309 5.53 3.52 25.87
C SER A 309 4.40 4.47 26.22
N LEU A 310 4.33 5.64 25.60
CA LEU A 310 3.24 6.60 25.78
C LEU A 310 1.90 6.03 25.30
N LEU A 311 1.82 5.48 24.10
CA LEU A 311 0.57 4.96 23.52
C LEU A 311 0.08 3.66 24.21
N GLY A 312 0.93 2.97 24.92
CA GLY A 312 0.52 1.78 25.65
C GLY A 312 -0.02 0.68 24.73
N ASN A 313 -1.09 0.02 25.20
CA ASN A 313 -1.69 -1.12 24.52
C ASN A 313 -2.45 -0.75 23.24
N ILE A 314 -2.69 0.53 23.01
CA ILE A 314 -3.40 0.98 21.79
C ILE A 314 -2.50 1.00 20.54
N PHE A 315 -1.18 0.83 20.67
CA PHE A 315 -0.26 0.87 19.55
C PHE A 315 0.50 -0.45 19.36
N SER A 316 0.37 -1.03 18.17
CA SER A 316 1.11 -2.22 17.75
C SER A 316 2.42 -1.83 17.09
N VAL A 317 3.54 -2.38 17.57
CA VAL A 317 4.87 -2.10 17.01
C VAL A 317 5.18 -3.05 15.87
N ASN A 318 5.36 -2.50 14.68
CA ASN A 318 5.78 -3.26 13.51
C ASN A 318 7.26 -2.98 13.19
N MET A 319 8.11 -3.98 13.40
CA MET A 319 9.56 -3.93 13.16
C MET A 319 9.92 -4.71 11.90
N SER A 320 9.59 -4.17 10.73
CA SER A 320 9.88 -4.82 9.43
C SER A 320 11.40 -4.92 9.20
N ALA A 321 11.97 -6.12 9.34
CA ALA A 321 13.39 -6.38 9.09
C ALA A 321 13.67 -6.66 7.61
N GLN A 322 12.78 -7.36 6.92
CA GLN A 322 12.83 -7.84 5.55
C GLN A 322 13.84 -8.97 5.33
N SER A 323 15.08 -8.86 5.81
CA SER A 323 16.12 -9.87 5.96
C SER A 323 16.97 -9.54 7.18
N MET A 324 17.68 -10.51 7.72
CA MET A 324 18.70 -10.35 8.78
C MET A 324 20.13 -10.45 8.22
N ASP A 325 20.29 -10.86 6.96
CA ASP A 325 21.57 -10.97 6.30
C ASP A 325 22.06 -9.60 5.78
N GLN A 326 23.31 -9.23 6.12
CA GLN A 326 23.85 -7.90 5.81
C GLN A 326 24.11 -7.69 4.31
N ASP A 327 24.50 -8.74 3.57
CA ASP A 327 24.73 -8.63 2.13
C ASP A 327 23.39 -8.52 1.38
N VAL A 328 22.37 -9.22 1.84
CA VAL A 328 20.99 -9.06 1.33
C VAL A 328 20.50 -7.65 1.58
N LEU A 329 20.65 -7.12 2.80
CA LEU A 329 20.26 -5.76 3.14
C LEU A 329 20.96 -4.72 2.27
N LYS A 330 22.25 -4.91 1.99
CA LYS A 330 23.02 -4.06 1.08
C LYS A 330 22.48 -4.13 -0.35
N ASN A 331 22.15 -5.34 -0.85
CA ASN A 331 21.59 -5.53 -2.19
C ASN A 331 20.24 -4.85 -2.38
N ILE A 332 19.42 -4.80 -1.33
CA ILE A 332 18.12 -4.09 -1.34
C ILE A 332 18.21 -2.63 -0.86
N LYS A 333 19.42 -2.11 -0.69
CA LYS A 333 19.68 -0.71 -0.25
C LYS A 333 18.98 -0.35 1.07
N ARG A 334 19.02 -1.27 2.03
CA ARG A 334 18.34 -1.11 3.32
C ARG A 334 19.33 -1.21 4.47
N SER A 335 19.13 -0.37 5.48
CA SER A 335 19.74 -0.52 6.80
C SER A 335 18.69 -0.89 7.83
N ASN A 336 18.97 -1.90 8.63
CA ASN A 336 18.14 -2.26 9.78
C ASN A 336 18.75 -1.69 11.07
N ILE A 337 17.96 -1.65 12.14
CA ILE A 337 18.50 -1.55 13.49
C ILE A 337 19.36 -2.78 13.80
N SER A 338 20.30 -2.66 14.71
CA SER A 338 21.13 -3.78 15.13
C SER A 338 20.29 -4.91 15.74
N LEU A 339 20.81 -6.14 15.72
CA LEU A 339 20.14 -7.27 16.36
C LEU A 339 19.98 -7.03 17.88
N ASP A 340 20.99 -6.44 18.54
CA ASP A 340 20.92 -6.06 19.96
C ASP A 340 19.80 -5.05 20.25
N ASP A 341 19.62 -4.09 19.35
CA ASP A 341 18.51 -3.14 19.43
C ASP A 341 17.17 -3.84 19.25
N TYR A 342 17.12 -4.81 18.34
CA TYR A 342 15.93 -5.62 18.11
C TYR A 342 15.54 -6.40 19.38
N TYR A 343 16.51 -7.11 19.99
CA TYR A 343 16.32 -7.80 21.28
C TYR A 343 15.89 -6.84 22.38
N GLY A 344 16.56 -5.69 22.50
CA GLY A 344 16.24 -4.70 23.52
C GLY A 344 14.84 -4.12 23.42
N ILE A 345 14.34 -3.84 22.20
CA ILE A 345 12.97 -3.36 21.97
C ILE A 345 11.97 -4.47 22.32
N ASN A 346 12.17 -5.69 21.83
CA ASN A 346 11.27 -6.81 22.09
C ASN A 346 11.17 -7.14 23.58
N LYS A 347 12.31 -7.17 24.27
CA LYS A 347 12.35 -7.41 25.72
C LYS A 347 11.54 -6.36 26.47
N HIS A 348 11.78 -5.08 26.18
CA HIS A 348 11.05 -3.97 26.82
C HIS A 348 9.55 -4.05 26.58
N LEU A 349 9.14 -4.32 25.35
CA LEU A 349 7.72 -4.43 25.00
C LEU A 349 7.05 -5.66 25.61
N LYS A 350 7.75 -6.80 25.64
CA LYS A 350 7.26 -8.03 26.29
C LYS A 350 7.09 -7.85 27.79
N GLU A 351 8.04 -7.21 28.47
CA GLU A 351 7.94 -6.89 29.90
C GLU A 351 6.75 -5.95 30.20
N ALA A 352 6.40 -5.09 29.24
CA ALA A 352 5.22 -4.23 29.29
C ALA A 352 3.92 -4.93 28.83
N GLY A 353 3.92 -6.26 28.60
CA GLY A 353 2.76 -7.03 28.16
C GLY A 353 2.30 -6.74 26.74
N ARG A 354 3.19 -6.25 25.85
CA ARG A 354 2.85 -5.81 24.50
C ARG A 354 3.29 -6.80 23.43
N SER A 355 2.53 -6.84 22.35
CA SER A 355 2.88 -7.64 21.19
C SER A 355 3.74 -6.85 20.19
N THR A 356 4.67 -7.56 19.56
CA THR A 356 5.51 -7.06 18.49
C THR A 356 5.31 -7.89 17.22
N LYS A 357 5.36 -7.23 16.07
CA LYS A 357 5.30 -7.88 14.76
C LYS A 357 6.62 -7.67 14.02
N ALA A 358 7.13 -8.72 13.41
CA ALA A 358 8.25 -8.66 12.48
C ALA A 358 7.83 -9.12 11.09
N GLU A 359 8.54 -8.64 10.08
CA GLU A 359 8.27 -8.98 8.68
C GLU A 359 9.57 -9.35 7.96
N LEU A 360 9.53 -10.47 7.23
CA LEU A 360 10.58 -10.90 6.30
C LEU A 360 9.98 -11.04 4.90
N ILE A 361 10.84 -10.91 3.89
CA ILE A 361 10.46 -11.09 2.48
C ILE A 361 11.33 -12.17 1.85
N VAL A 362 10.72 -13.06 1.07
CA VAL A 362 11.40 -14.13 0.32
C VAL A 362 10.87 -14.23 -1.12
N PRO A 363 11.74 -14.43 -2.13
CA PRO A 363 13.22 -14.42 -2.10
C PRO A 363 13.78 -12.99 -2.31
N LEU A 364 14.74 -12.59 -1.49
CA LEU A 364 15.50 -11.35 -1.70
C LEU A 364 16.83 -11.60 -2.43
N PRO A 365 17.43 -10.58 -3.09
CA PRO A 365 18.63 -10.76 -3.89
C PRO A 365 19.87 -11.05 -3.02
N GLY A 366 20.52 -12.18 -3.27
CA GLY A 366 21.67 -12.66 -2.48
C GLY A 366 21.30 -13.54 -1.30
N GLU A 367 20.00 -13.64 -0.94
CA GLU A 367 19.51 -14.53 0.11
C GLU A 367 19.67 -16.00 -0.31
N THR A 368 20.12 -16.86 0.61
CA THR A 368 20.10 -18.31 0.48
C THR A 368 19.07 -18.91 1.43
N LYS A 369 18.72 -20.18 1.23
CA LYS A 369 17.83 -20.87 2.16
C LYS A 369 18.38 -20.87 3.60
N GLU A 370 19.67 -21.08 3.74
CA GLU A 370 20.38 -21.15 5.02
C GLU A 370 20.39 -19.79 5.73
N THR A 371 20.72 -18.69 5.02
CA THR A 371 20.74 -17.35 5.61
C THR A 371 19.33 -16.90 5.98
N PHE A 372 18.33 -17.24 5.17
CA PHE A 372 16.94 -16.94 5.47
C PHE A 372 16.44 -17.66 6.74
N ILE A 373 16.66 -18.99 6.85
CA ILE A 373 16.27 -19.77 8.03
C ILE A 373 17.02 -19.28 9.28
N LYS A 374 18.28 -18.90 9.15
CA LYS A 374 19.05 -18.27 10.24
C LYS A 374 18.37 -16.97 10.69
N GLY A 375 18.00 -16.09 9.77
CA GLY A 375 17.29 -14.84 10.07
C GLY A 375 15.94 -15.07 10.74
N VAL A 376 15.19 -16.09 10.31
CA VAL A 376 13.93 -16.51 10.95
C VAL A 376 14.18 -16.90 12.40
N ASN A 377 15.24 -17.71 12.68
CA ASN A 377 15.62 -18.08 14.05
C ASN A 377 15.94 -16.86 14.91
N GLU A 378 16.79 -15.96 14.41
CA GLU A 378 17.21 -14.75 15.13
C GLU A 378 16.00 -13.88 15.52
N ILE A 379 15.02 -13.74 14.64
CA ILE A 379 13.79 -12.98 14.94
C ILE A 379 12.91 -13.71 15.96
N ILE A 380 12.71 -15.01 15.82
CA ILE A 380 11.91 -15.79 16.78
C ILE A 380 12.56 -15.78 18.16
N ASP A 381 13.88 -15.96 18.22
CA ASP A 381 14.66 -15.98 19.48
C ASP A 381 14.69 -14.59 20.14
N SER A 382 14.51 -13.49 19.37
CA SER A 382 14.35 -12.14 19.93
C SER A 382 13.06 -11.95 20.76
N GLY A 383 12.16 -12.94 20.73
CA GLY A 383 10.89 -12.89 21.48
C GLY A 383 9.78 -12.12 20.80
N VAL A 384 9.85 -11.92 19.49
CA VAL A 384 8.77 -11.32 18.70
C VAL A 384 7.47 -12.12 18.86
N SER A 385 6.33 -11.40 18.94
CA SER A 385 5.02 -12.05 19.15
C SER A 385 4.47 -12.67 17.87
N MET A 386 4.76 -12.07 16.72
CA MET A 386 4.29 -12.49 15.40
C MET A 386 5.38 -12.27 14.35
N LEU A 387 5.65 -13.27 13.55
CA LEU A 387 6.54 -13.19 12.39
C LEU A 387 5.76 -13.46 11.11
N CYS A 388 5.65 -12.45 10.25
CA CYS A 388 5.05 -12.58 8.92
C CYS A 388 6.15 -12.76 7.87
N ILE A 389 6.02 -13.80 7.06
CA ILE A 389 6.91 -14.07 5.93
C ILE A 389 6.15 -13.83 4.64
N TYR A 390 6.52 -12.77 3.93
CA TYR A 390 5.90 -12.38 2.67
C TYR A 390 6.65 -12.91 1.46
N THR A 391 5.92 -13.34 0.45
CA THR A 391 6.49 -13.52 -0.89
C THR A 391 6.82 -12.16 -1.48
N LEU A 392 7.99 -12.04 -2.09
CA LEU A 392 8.40 -10.82 -2.78
C LEU A 392 7.41 -10.46 -3.89
N MET A 393 6.78 -9.32 -3.79
CA MET A 393 6.00 -8.71 -4.87
C MET A 393 6.93 -7.88 -5.76
N ILE A 394 6.89 -8.13 -7.07
CA ILE A 394 7.64 -7.35 -8.07
C ILE A 394 6.73 -6.22 -8.55
N LEU A 395 6.72 -5.14 -7.77
CA LEU A 395 5.82 -4.02 -7.98
C LEU A 395 6.30 -3.13 -9.15
N ASN A 396 5.36 -2.65 -9.96
CA ASN A 396 5.63 -1.59 -10.91
C ASN A 396 6.17 -0.35 -10.18
N GLY A 397 6.99 0.45 -10.84
CA GLY A 397 7.57 1.64 -10.21
C GLY A 397 8.67 1.35 -9.16
N THR A 398 9.19 0.13 -9.07
CA THR A 398 10.33 -0.24 -8.21
C THR A 398 11.51 -0.74 -9.04
N GLU A 399 12.72 -0.76 -8.44
CA GLU A 399 13.91 -1.29 -9.12
C GLU A 399 13.75 -2.78 -9.46
N PHE A 400 13.00 -3.55 -8.70
CA PHE A 400 12.75 -4.97 -8.92
C PHE A 400 12.01 -5.24 -10.25
N LYS A 401 11.28 -4.25 -10.76
CA LYS A 401 10.62 -4.38 -12.08
C LYS A 401 11.57 -4.15 -13.25
N ASN A 402 12.74 -3.54 -13.02
CA ASN A 402 13.72 -3.27 -14.05
C ASN A 402 14.31 -4.59 -14.60
N PRO A 403 14.32 -4.81 -15.95
CA PRO A 403 14.87 -6.01 -16.56
C PRO A 403 16.33 -6.29 -16.22
N ASP A 404 17.15 -5.25 -16.13
CA ASP A 404 18.58 -5.40 -15.79
C ASP A 404 18.76 -5.84 -14.34
N TYR A 405 17.93 -5.34 -13.41
CA TYR A 405 17.92 -5.77 -12.03
C TYR A 405 17.51 -7.25 -11.91
N LYS A 406 16.43 -7.64 -12.61
CA LYS A 406 16.01 -9.05 -12.68
C LYS A 406 17.10 -9.96 -13.21
N LYS A 407 17.75 -9.57 -14.31
CA LYS A 407 18.84 -10.31 -14.92
C LYS A 407 20.06 -10.43 -14.00
N LYS A 408 20.45 -9.33 -13.34
CA LYS A 408 21.58 -9.30 -12.38
C LYS A 408 21.43 -10.33 -11.28
N PHE A 409 20.24 -10.45 -10.70
CA PHE A 409 19.97 -11.33 -9.56
C PHE A 409 19.29 -12.65 -9.93
N GLY A 410 19.09 -12.93 -11.24
CA GLY A 410 18.52 -14.16 -11.76
C GLY A 410 17.06 -14.39 -11.35
N TYR A 411 16.27 -13.31 -11.25
CA TYR A 411 14.86 -13.42 -10.87
C TYR A 411 14.03 -14.13 -11.94
N GLU A 412 13.37 -15.20 -11.50
CA GLU A 412 12.19 -15.74 -12.19
C GLU A 412 10.93 -15.38 -11.39
N SER A 413 9.85 -15.11 -12.10
CA SER A 413 8.59 -14.67 -11.51
C SER A 413 7.39 -15.46 -12.05
N LYS A 414 6.34 -15.52 -11.25
CA LYS A 414 5.00 -15.99 -11.63
C LYS A 414 3.97 -14.93 -11.26
N TYR A 415 2.75 -15.13 -11.71
CA TYR A 415 1.60 -14.31 -11.31
C TYR A 415 0.69 -15.11 -10.39
N ARG A 416 0.17 -14.43 -9.37
CA ARG A 416 -0.85 -14.98 -8.49
C ARG A 416 -2.02 -14.00 -8.36
N ILE A 417 -3.19 -14.52 -8.01
CA ILE A 417 -4.34 -13.68 -7.62
C ILE A 417 -3.95 -12.94 -6.33
N VAL A 418 -4.23 -11.63 -6.29
CA VAL A 418 -4.12 -10.88 -5.03
C VAL A 418 -5.20 -11.41 -4.09
N PRO A 419 -4.84 -11.87 -2.87
CA PRO A 419 -5.81 -12.48 -1.96
C PRO A 419 -7.04 -11.59 -1.74
N LEU A 420 -8.24 -12.16 -1.91
CA LEU A 420 -9.55 -11.51 -1.76
C LEU A 420 -9.86 -10.36 -2.75
N ASN A 421 -8.96 -10.04 -3.67
CA ASN A 421 -9.14 -8.96 -4.64
C ASN A 421 -9.84 -9.46 -5.91
N PHE A 422 -11.09 -9.89 -5.74
CA PHE A 422 -11.98 -10.31 -6.83
C PHE A 422 -13.43 -9.95 -6.52
N GLY A 423 -14.23 -9.82 -7.57
CA GLY A 423 -15.67 -9.54 -7.43
C GLY A 423 -16.38 -9.51 -8.78
N GLU A 424 -17.69 -9.34 -8.72
CA GLU A 424 -18.52 -9.14 -9.89
C GLU A 424 -19.14 -7.73 -9.84
N TYR A 425 -18.85 -6.92 -10.84
CA TYR A 425 -19.28 -5.53 -10.93
C TYR A 425 -19.86 -5.27 -12.31
N ASP A 426 -21.11 -4.82 -12.35
CA ASP A 426 -21.84 -4.56 -13.58
C ASP A 426 -21.87 -5.75 -14.56
N GLY A 427 -22.06 -6.97 -14.00
CA GLY A 427 -22.12 -8.23 -14.76
C GLY A 427 -20.77 -8.74 -15.26
N LYS A 428 -19.65 -8.16 -14.83
CA LYS A 428 -18.30 -8.62 -15.20
C LYS A 428 -17.53 -9.07 -13.96
N LYS A 429 -16.96 -10.29 -14.02
CA LYS A 429 -16.02 -10.79 -13.03
C LYS A 429 -14.67 -10.14 -13.21
N ILE A 430 -14.13 -9.56 -12.15
CA ILE A 430 -12.83 -8.90 -12.09
C ILE A 430 -11.98 -9.59 -11.04
N ILE A 431 -10.72 -9.86 -11.38
CA ILE A 431 -9.75 -10.53 -10.49
C ILE A 431 -8.43 -9.79 -10.68
N ASP A 432 -7.96 -9.08 -9.65
CA ASP A 432 -6.64 -8.48 -9.69
C ASP A 432 -5.55 -9.52 -9.37
N TYR A 433 -4.41 -9.36 -10.01
CA TYR A 433 -3.26 -10.25 -9.88
C TYR A 433 -1.97 -9.45 -9.70
N GLU A 434 -0.97 -10.10 -9.12
CA GLU A 434 0.34 -9.52 -8.87
C GLU A 434 1.47 -10.43 -9.33
N GLU A 435 2.59 -9.84 -9.71
CA GLU A 435 3.82 -10.56 -10.04
C GLU A 435 4.62 -10.82 -8.78
N VAL A 436 5.04 -12.07 -8.59
CA VAL A 436 5.83 -12.50 -7.42
C VAL A 436 7.13 -13.16 -7.85
N GLY A 437 8.22 -12.87 -7.14
CA GLY A 437 9.49 -13.55 -7.31
C GLY A 437 9.45 -14.96 -6.70
N ILE A 438 9.89 -15.96 -7.48
CA ILE A 438 9.89 -17.36 -7.06
C ILE A 438 11.26 -18.01 -7.10
N LYS A 439 12.25 -17.35 -7.68
CA LYS A 439 13.62 -17.84 -7.81
C LYS A 439 14.58 -16.68 -7.97
N THR A 440 15.83 -16.89 -7.52
CA THR A 440 16.98 -16.00 -7.73
C THR A 440 18.22 -16.85 -8.08
N ASN A 441 19.37 -16.20 -8.27
CA ASN A 441 20.65 -16.93 -8.45
C ASN A 441 20.99 -17.84 -7.24
N HIS A 442 20.46 -17.57 -6.04
CA HIS A 442 20.84 -18.24 -4.78
C HIS A 442 19.68 -19.04 -4.15
N ILE A 443 18.46 -18.80 -4.53
CA ILE A 443 17.27 -19.56 -4.13
C ILE A 443 16.67 -20.21 -5.36
N SER A 444 16.70 -21.52 -5.44
CA SER A 444 16.01 -22.29 -6.49
C SER A 444 14.48 -22.27 -6.25
N PHE A 445 13.70 -22.63 -7.27
CA PHE A 445 12.23 -22.76 -7.09
C PHE A 445 11.88 -23.83 -6.04
N LYS A 446 12.70 -24.92 -5.95
CA LYS A 446 12.53 -25.94 -4.91
C LYS A 446 12.77 -25.35 -3.52
N ASP A 447 13.85 -24.58 -3.33
CA ASP A 447 14.11 -23.91 -2.05
C ASP A 447 13.01 -22.92 -1.69
N TYR A 448 12.49 -22.17 -2.68
CA TYR A 448 11.36 -21.29 -2.48
C TYR A 448 10.13 -22.03 -1.94
N LEU A 449 9.78 -23.19 -2.51
CA LEU A 449 8.66 -24.01 -2.02
C LEU A 449 8.89 -24.50 -0.57
N GLU A 450 10.11 -24.90 -0.23
CA GLU A 450 10.45 -25.27 1.15
C GLU A 450 10.31 -24.07 2.11
N LEU A 451 10.75 -22.87 1.70
CA LEU A 451 10.60 -21.65 2.49
C LEU A 451 9.13 -21.21 2.64
N ARG A 452 8.29 -21.48 1.63
CA ARG A 452 6.84 -21.29 1.75
C ARG A 452 6.22 -22.24 2.76
N ALA A 453 6.69 -23.50 2.82
CA ALA A 453 6.26 -24.44 3.85
C ALA A 453 6.69 -23.97 5.26
N TYR A 454 7.90 -23.44 5.41
CA TYR A 454 8.32 -22.81 6.66
C TYR A 454 7.38 -21.66 7.06
N ALA A 455 7.00 -20.81 6.12
CA ALA A 455 6.07 -19.70 6.38
C ALA A 455 4.71 -20.22 6.86
N LEU A 456 4.17 -21.29 6.26
CA LEU A 456 2.93 -21.93 6.69
C LEU A 456 3.01 -22.42 8.14
N PHE A 457 4.08 -23.13 8.50
CA PHE A 457 4.24 -23.64 9.86
C PHE A 457 4.54 -22.55 10.89
N ILE A 458 5.22 -21.48 10.51
CA ILE A 458 5.39 -20.31 11.39
C ILE A 458 4.04 -19.67 11.69
N GLU A 459 3.20 -19.49 10.67
CA GLU A 459 1.88 -18.89 10.84
C GLU A 459 0.98 -19.75 11.72
N THR A 460 1.02 -21.08 11.57
CA THR A 460 0.09 -21.99 12.24
C THR A 460 0.53 -22.43 13.63
N ILE A 461 1.84 -22.60 13.88
CA ILE A 461 2.34 -23.16 15.14
C ILE A 461 3.21 -22.21 15.97
N VAL A 462 3.73 -21.11 15.38
CA VAL A 462 4.52 -20.10 16.12
C VAL A 462 3.69 -18.87 16.43
N ASN A 463 3.03 -18.30 15.41
CA ASN A 463 2.17 -17.14 15.59
C ASN A 463 0.92 -17.54 16.39
N GLY A 464 0.38 -16.63 17.22
CA GLY A 464 -0.73 -16.95 18.10
C GLY A 464 -0.38 -17.84 19.30
N ARG A 465 0.83 -18.40 19.32
CA ARG A 465 1.43 -19.15 20.45
C ARG A 465 0.67 -20.40 20.92
N PRO A 466 0.06 -21.20 20.07
CA PRO A 466 -0.75 -22.34 20.48
C PRO A 466 0.06 -23.43 21.22
N PHE A 467 1.41 -23.44 21.07
CA PHE A 467 2.30 -24.43 21.63
C PHE A 467 3.43 -23.82 22.46
N ASP A 468 3.23 -22.64 23.07
CA ASP A 468 4.32 -21.92 23.77
C ASP A 468 4.93 -22.76 24.91
N GLU A 469 4.13 -23.43 25.75
CA GLU A 469 4.62 -24.26 26.83
C GLU A 469 5.52 -25.44 26.32
N PHE A 470 5.12 -26.05 25.23
CA PHE A 470 5.90 -27.09 24.58
C PHE A 470 7.24 -26.54 24.04
N PHE A 471 7.22 -25.38 23.42
CA PHE A 471 8.45 -24.75 22.91
C PHE A 471 9.37 -24.25 24.04
N ILE A 472 8.82 -23.78 25.17
CA ILE A 472 9.59 -23.45 26.36
C ILE A 472 10.29 -24.70 26.89
N PHE A 473 9.56 -25.82 27.00
CA PHE A 473 10.14 -27.11 27.41
C PHE A 473 11.29 -27.54 26.48
N LEU A 474 11.08 -27.50 25.17
CA LEU A 474 12.10 -27.89 24.20
C LEU A 474 13.34 -26.98 24.23
N HIS A 475 13.17 -25.72 24.54
CA HIS A 475 14.27 -24.76 24.65
C HIS A 475 15.28 -25.17 25.75
N PHE A 476 14.84 -25.76 26.88
CA PHE A 476 15.71 -26.30 27.90
C PHE A 476 16.66 -27.40 27.40
N PHE A 477 16.29 -28.08 26.32
CA PHE A 477 17.08 -29.11 25.66
C PHE A 477 17.88 -28.59 24.47
N GLY A 478 17.96 -27.28 24.26
CA GLY A 478 18.69 -26.68 23.14
C GLY A 478 18.00 -26.88 21.78
N VAL A 479 16.69 -27.19 21.79
CA VAL A 479 15.87 -27.33 20.57
C VAL A 479 15.10 -26.06 20.33
N ASN A 480 15.42 -25.35 19.25
CA ASN A 480 14.68 -24.15 18.85
C ASN A 480 13.48 -24.48 17.96
N LYS A 481 12.55 -23.50 17.84
CA LYS A 481 11.28 -23.66 17.09
C LYS A 481 11.50 -24.06 15.64
N THR A 482 12.52 -23.53 14.97
CA THR A 482 12.78 -23.86 13.54
C THR A 482 13.32 -25.26 13.33
N LYS A 483 14.06 -25.84 14.29
CA LYS A 483 14.43 -27.27 14.24
C LYS A 483 13.19 -28.15 14.30
N VAL A 484 12.20 -27.79 15.11
CA VAL A 484 10.92 -28.51 15.19
C VAL A 484 10.18 -28.38 13.85
N ILE A 485 10.06 -27.18 13.29
CA ILE A 485 9.43 -26.95 11.99
C ILE A 485 10.13 -27.77 10.90
N LYS A 486 11.47 -27.74 10.87
CA LYS A 486 12.23 -28.55 9.92
C LYS A 486 11.93 -30.05 10.08
N SER A 487 11.92 -30.54 11.31
CA SER A 487 11.60 -31.96 11.58
C SER A 487 10.18 -32.34 11.13
N ILE A 488 9.20 -31.45 11.27
CA ILE A 488 7.85 -31.65 10.77
C ILE A 488 7.85 -31.74 9.24
N ILE A 489 8.51 -30.79 8.56
CA ILE A 489 8.59 -30.77 7.09
C ILE A 489 9.30 -32.01 6.55
N ASP A 490 10.43 -32.37 7.16
CA ASP A 490 11.23 -33.53 6.73
C ASP A 490 10.50 -34.88 6.94
N ASN A 491 9.48 -34.94 7.79
CA ASN A 491 8.68 -36.13 8.09
C ASN A 491 7.19 -35.96 7.79
N ILE A 492 6.85 -35.02 6.91
CA ILE A 492 5.44 -34.71 6.60
C ILE A 492 4.67 -35.91 6.03
N ASP A 493 5.35 -36.81 5.34
CA ASP A 493 4.81 -38.08 4.83
C ASP A 493 4.32 -39.03 5.92
N LYS A 494 4.85 -38.88 7.16
CA LYS A 494 4.47 -39.64 8.35
C LYS A 494 3.36 -38.98 9.17
N ALA A 495 2.97 -37.77 8.80
CA ALA A 495 1.91 -37.03 9.48
C ALA A 495 0.53 -37.67 9.25
N PRO A 496 -0.48 -37.46 10.11
CA PRO A 496 -1.85 -37.82 9.83
C PRO A 496 -2.29 -37.35 8.43
N LYS A 497 -3.15 -38.12 7.80
CA LYS A 497 -3.58 -37.91 6.41
C LYS A 497 -4.05 -36.46 6.18
N GLU A 498 -4.83 -35.91 7.10
CA GLU A 498 -5.41 -34.58 7.00
C GLU A 498 -4.32 -33.49 6.96
N ILE A 499 -3.26 -33.66 7.72
CA ILE A 499 -2.10 -32.74 7.75
C ILE A 499 -1.27 -32.89 6.47
N ASN A 500 -1.07 -34.13 6.01
CA ASN A 500 -0.33 -34.39 4.78
C ASN A 500 -1.08 -33.83 3.56
N ASP A 501 -2.39 -34.03 3.48
CA ASP A 501 -3.26 -33.52 2.42
C ASP A 501 -3.21 -31.98 2.41
N LEU A 502 -3.39 -31.31 3.56
CA LEU A 502 -3.31 -29.86 3.68
C LEU A 502 -1.95 -29.30 3.20
N TYR A 503 -0.87 -29.95 3.61
CA TYR A 503 0.48 -29.56 3.19
C TYR A 503 0.65 -29.70 1.67
N ASN A 504 0.24 -30.82 1.11
CA ASN A 504 0.36 -31.10 -0.32
C ASN A 504 -0.50 -30.15 -1.14
N ASP A 505 -1.70 -29.85 -0.71
CA ASP A 505 -2.58 -28.88 -1.36
C ASP A 505 -1.92 -27.48 -1.36
N PHE A 506 -1.42 -27.03 -0.22
CA PHE A 506 -0.69 -25.76 -0.13
C PHE A 506 0.52 -25.67 -1.07
N ILE A 507 1.34 -26.74 -1.13
CA ILE A 507 2.51 -26.78 -2.02
C ILE A 507 2.08 -26.82 -3.49
N ASN A 508 1.04 -27.58 -3.83
CA ASN A 508 0.53 -27.67 -5.20
C ASN A 508 -0.07 -26.34 -5.67
N GLU A 509 -0.85 -25.66 -4.83
CA GLU A 509 -1.36 -24.32 -5.12
C GLU A 509 -0.21 -23.30 -5.28
N THR A 510 0.87 -23.44 -4.49
CA THR A 510 2.05 -22.55 -4.62
C THR A 510 2.83 -22.83 -5.91
N LYS A 511 2.82 -24.07 -6.46
CA LYS A 511 3.47 -24.43 -7.72
C LYS A 511 2.74 -23.91 -8.94
N ASN A 512 1.43 -23.92 -8.92
CA ASN A 512 0.55 -23.55 -10.04
C ASN A 512 0.34 -22.03 -10.14
#